data_f52d16e6f385af5cf191539488fc8340
#
_entry.id   f52d16e6f385af5cf191539488fc8340
#
_cell.length_a   1.000
_cell.length_b   1.000
_cell.length_c   1.000
_cell.angle_alpha   90.00
_cell.angle_beta   90.00
_cell.angle_gamma   90.00
#
_symmetry.space_group_name_H-M   'P 1'
#
loop_
_entity.id
_entity.type
_entity.pdbx_description
1 polymer ?
#
loop_
_entity_poly.entity_id
_entity_poly.type
_entity_poly.pdbx_seq_one_letter_code
_entity_poly.pdbx_strand_id
1 'polypeptide(L)'
;MNTKLLLTKITCLLLCCCPRLAAQDSLRTEIPAGPATVLQTGTPVAPSKAEQRVERYRRTLNALIPSYNKIQFLGGMGLVSVGGGWDYGKHNQWETDLLFGLIPKYNSSSAKITMTLKQNYIPWDLPLKNRFSIQPLTCGLYLNTVFSNKFWTREPERYPSGYYGFSTRVRANIFIGQRFMYDIPDSKRFFAEAVGMFYELSTCDFYLVSAFTNRYLKPRDYLRLSFGIKLQIF
;
A
#
# COMPACT_ATOMS: atom_id res chain seq x y z
N MET A 1 18.92 -21.45 -17.17
CA MET A 1 18.21 -20.18 -17.44
C MET A 1 18.62 -19.21 -16.35
N ASN A 2 19.41 -18.18 -16.74
CA ASN A 2 20.23 -17.37 -15.83
C ASN A 2 19.39 -16.51 -14.85
N THR A 3 19.38 -16.89 -13.59
CA THR A 3 18.74 -16.14 -12.47
C THR A 3 19.29 -14.72 -12.31
N LYS A 4 20.56 -14.49 -12.67
CA LYS A 4 21.18 -13.15 -12.64
C LYS A 4 20.54 -12.16 -13.63
N LEU A 5 20.09 -12.63 -14.80
CA LEU A 5 19.45 -11.79 -15.82
C LEU A 5 18.03 -11.37 -15.43
N LEU A 6 17.35 -12.19 -14.63
CA LEU A 6 16.01 -11.88 -14.14
C LEU A 6 16.06 -10.81 -13.03
N LEU A 7 17.05 -10.90 -12.14
CA LEU A 7 17.22 -9.93 -11.05
C LEU A 7 17.55 -8.52 -11.60
N THR A 8 18.40 -8.43 -12.61
CA THR A 8 18.78 -7.13 -13.23
C THR A 8 17.60 -6.47 -13.95
N LYS A 9 16.72 -7.25 -14.57
CA LYS A 9 15.51 -6.69 -15.21
C LYS A 9 14.45 -6.23 -14.20
N ILE A 10 14.34 -6.88 -13.05
CA ILE A 10 13.42 -6.46 -11.97
C ILE A 10 13.92 -5.17 -11.31
N THR A 11 15.23 -5.01 -11.13
CA THR A 11 15.82 -3.77 -10.57
C THR A 11 15.64 -2.59 -11.53
N CYS A 12 15.71 -2.81 -12.85
CA CYS A 12 15.50 -1.76 -13.84
C CYS A 12 14.03 -1.30 -13.93
N LEU A 13 13.08 -2.21 -13.70
CA LEU A 13 11.64 -1.88 -13.71
C LEU A 13 11.21 -1.04 -12.50
N LEU A 14 11.87 -1.23 -11.36
CA LEU A 14 11.61 -0.46 -10.13
C LEU A 14 12.18 0.98 -10.19
N LEU A 15 13.20 1.21 -11.02
CA LEU A 15 13.81 2.53 -11.21
C LEU A 15 13.08 3.41 -12.24
N CYS A 16 12.21 2.84 -13.08
CA CYS A 16 11.51 3.60 -14.14
C CYS A 16 10.24 4.33 -13.69
N CYS A 17 9.81 4.17 -12.43
CA CYS A 17 8.61 4.86 -11.91
C CYS A 17 8.88 6.16 -11.14
N CYS A 18 10.10 6.71 -11.22
CA CYS A 18 10.36 8.05 -10.69
C CYS A 18 10.13 9.10 -11.77
N PRO A 19 9.13 9.98 -11.66
CA PRO A 19 9.07 11.18 -12.47
C PRO A 19 10.27 12.07 -12.09
N ARG A 20 11.16 12.31 -13.07
CA ARG A 20 12.22 13.30 -12.94
C ARG A 20 11.57 14.67 -12.72
N LEU A 21 11.59 15.16 -11.50
CA LEU A 21 11.39 16.57 -11.24
C LEU A 21 12.65 17.28 -11.72
N ALA A 22 12.60 17.87 -12.89
CA ALA A 22 13.65 18.77 -13.38
C ALA A 22 13.62 20.01 -12.49
N ALA A 23 14.66 20.19 -11.70
CA ALA A 23 14.92 21.46 -11.04
C ALA A 23 15.21 22.50 -12.13
N GLN A 24 14.32 23.46 -12.28
CA GLN A 24 14.61 24.68 -13.06
C GLN A 24 15.43 25.59 -12.20
N ASP A 25 16.70 25.71 -12.55
CA ASP A 25 17.56 26.79 -12.08
C ASP A 25 16.95 28.13 -12.55
N SER A 26 16.42 28.88 -11.59
CA SER A 26 15.96 30.25 -11.84
C SER A 26 17.16 31.18 -11.89
N LEU A 27 17.42 31.70 -13.06
CA LEU A 27 18.29 32.85 -13.30
C LEU A 27 17.93 33.98 -12.32
N ARG A 28 18.86 34.27 -11.44
CA ARG A 28 18.82 35.41 -10.54
C ARG A 28 19.20 36.66 -11.32
N THR A 29 18.20 37.37 -11.81
CA THR A 29 18.37 38.73 -12.37
C THR A 29 18.42 39.69 -11.17
N GLU A 30 19.55 40.32 -10.96
CA GLU A 30 19.71 41.42 -10.02
C GLU A 30 18.97 42.66 -10.54
N ILE A 31 18.01 43.15 -9.77
CA ILE A 31 17.35 44.42 -10.00
C ILE A 31 17.90 45.41 -8.94
N PRO A 32 18.35 46.63 -9.37
CA PRO A 32 18.94 47.57 -8.46
C PRO A 32 17.91 48.20 -7.51
N ALA A 33 18.40 48.45 -6.29
CA ALA A 33 17.65 49.02 -5.20
C ALA A 33 17.16 50.45 -5.50
N GLY A 34 15.86 50.64 -5.47
CA GLY A 34 15.22 51.96 -5.38
C GLY A 34 14.33 51.99 -4.12
N PRO A 35 14.22 53.10 -3.42
CA PRO A 35 13.49 53.17 -2.17
C PRO A 35 12.02 53.41 -2.38
N ALA A 36 11.17 52.47 -1.98
CA ALA A 36 9.76 52.74 -1.78
C ALA A 36 9.16 51.83 -0.71
N THR A 37 9.13 52.37 0.47
CA THR A 37 8.24 51.98 1.54
C THR A 37 6.79 52.00 1.06
N VAL A 38 6.19 50.88 0.83
CA VAL A 38 4.73 50.76 0.77
C VAL A 38 4.33 49.67 1.78
N LEU A 39 3.93 50.13 2.94
CA LEU A 39 3.12 49.38 3.88
C LEU A 39 1.81 48.99 3.20
N GLN A 40 1.75 47.85 2.55
CA GLN A 40 0.47 47.27 2.19
C GLN A 40 -0.08 46.51 3.39
N THR A 41 -0.80 47.22 4.23
CA THR A 41 -1.85 46.64 5.10
C THR A 41 -2.97 46.14 4.19
N GLY A 42 -2.72 45.05 3.49
CA GLY A 42 -3.74 44.31 2.76
C GLY A 42 -4.57 43.49 3.75
N THR A 43 -5.78 43.99 4.05
CA THR A 43 -6.85 43.13 4.59
C THR A 43 -6.88 41.83 3.80
N PRO A 44 -6.93 40.63 4.47
CA PRO A 44 -7.00 39.35 3.76
C PRO A 44 -8.28 39.34 2.90
N VAL A 45 -8.11 39.53 1.62
CA VAL A 45 -9.19 39.41 0.65
C VAL A 45 -9.67 37.99 0.67
N ALA A 46 -10.94 37.74 0.97
CA ALA A 46 -11.51 36.41 0.96
C ALA A 46 -11.27 35.75 -0.41
N PRO A 47 -10.78 34.51 -0.45
CA PRO A 47 -10.42 33.87 -1.72
C PRO A 47 -11.63 33.77 -2.64
N SER A 48 -11.41 34.06 -3.90
CA SER A 48 -12.45 34.01 -4.93
C SER A 48 -13.01 32.58 -5.07
N LYS A 49 -14.22 32.45 -5.61
CA LYS A 49 -14.84 31.13 -5.86
C LYS A 49 -13.96 30.25 -6.78
N ALA A 50 -13.21 30.87 -7.69
CA ALA A 50 -12.27 30.17 -8.57
C ALA A 50 -11.06 29.62 -7.78
N GLU A 51 -10.47 30.43 -6.92
CA GLU A 51 -9.35 30.03 -6.06
C GLU A 51 -9.76 28.92 -5.08
N GLN A 52 -10.96 29.01 -4.49
CA GLN A 52 -11.50 27.95 -3.64
C GLN A 52 -11.67 26.62 -4.38
N ARG A 53 -12.08 26.65 -5.67
CA ARG A 53 -12.18 25.45 -6.53
C ARG A 53 -10.80 24.87 -6.82
N VAL A 54 -9.83 25.70 -7.18
CA VAL A 54 -8.44 25.26 -7.46
C VAL A 54 -7.82 24.65 -6.21
N GLU A 55 -8.00 25.29 -5.06
CA GLU A 55 -7.48 24.77 -3.79
C GLU A 55 -8.14 23.44 -3.39
N ARG A 56 -9.44 23.30 -3.58
CA ARG A 56 -10.16 22.03 -3.35
C ARG A 56 -9.64 20.94 -4.28
N TYR A 57 -9.45 21.25 -5.56
CA TYR A 57 -8.89 20.31 -6.54
C TYR A 57 -7.47 19.88 -6.17
N ARG A 58 -6.62 20.83 -5.78
CA ARG A 58 -5.26 20.57 -5.32
C ARG A 58 -5.24 19.67 -4.09
N ARG A 59 -6.08 19.93 -3.09
CA ARG A 59 -6.22 19.07 -1.89
C ARG A 59 -6.66 17.65 -2.25
N THR A 60 -7.60 17.52 -3.18
CA THR A 60 -8.06 16.20 -3.65
C THR A 60 -6.94 15.44 -4.34
N LEU A 61 -6.15 16.10 -5.21
CA LEU A 61 -5.01 15.47 -5.86
C LEU A 61 -3.91 15.07 -4.86
N ASN A 62 -3.60 15.93 -3.91
CA ASN A 62 -2.62 15.62 -2.87
C ASN A 62 -3.07 14.43 -2.01
N ALA A 63 -4.37 14.31 -1.73
CA ALA A 63 -4.91 13.17 -0.99
C ALA A 63 -4.81 11.82 -1.75
N LEU A 64 -4.60 11.83 -3.07
CA LEU A 64 -4.36 10.63 -3.87
C LEU A 64 -2.90 10.18 -3.86
N ILE A 65 -1.97 11.02 -3.40
CA ILE A 65 -0.57 10.64 -3.28
C ILE A 65 -0.43 9.71 -2.08
N PRO A 66 0.09 8.49 -2.25
CA PRO A 66 0.26 7.55 -1.14
C PRO A 66 1.33 8.04 -0.16
N SER A 67 1.06 7.93 1.14
CA SER A 67 2.00 8.30 2.19
C SER A 67 3.19 7.34 2.27
N TYR A 68 3.00 6.12 1.79
CA TYR A 68 4.04 5.08 1.79
C TYR A 68 3.87 4.11 0.64
N ASN A 69 4.96 3.42 0.32
CA ASN A 69 4.97 2.27 -0.59
C ASN A 69 5.20 0.97 0.19
N LYS A 70 4.60 -0.11 -0.29
CA LYS A 70 4.68 -1.42 0.33
C LYS A 70 4.97 -2.51 -0.71
N ILE A 71 5.88 -3.40 -0.37
CA ILE A 71 6.15 -4.61 -1.13
C ILE A 71 5.90 -5.79 -0.20
N GLN A 72 5.06 -6.72 -0.62
CA GLN A 72 4.68 -7.88 0.16
C GLN A 72 4.88 -9.15 -0.65
N PHE A 73 5.44 -10.16 0.00
CA PHE A 73 5.74 -11.46 -0.58
C PHE A 73 4.87 -12.52 0.07
N LEU A 74 4.38 -13.46 -0.73
CA LEU A 74 3.55 -14.58 -0.30
C LEU A 74 2.16 -14.17 0.22
N GLY A 75 1.55 -15.01 1.02
CA GLY A 75 0.19 -14.78 1.52
C GLY A 75 -0.89 -15.09 0.49
N GLY A 76 -2.05 -14.48 0.65
CA GLY A 76 -3.21 -14.65 -0.24
C GLY A 76 -3.24 -13.73 -1.45
N MET A 77 -2.29 -12.81 -1.61
CA MET A 77 -2.32 -11.73 -2.59
C MET A 77 -1.55 -12.02 -3.86
N GLY A 78 -0.70 -13.04 -3.86
CA GLY A 78 0.19 -13.42 -4.95
C GLY A 78 1.58 -13.77 -4.44
N LEU A 79 2.51 -14.08 -5.34
CA LEU A 79 3.91 -14.34 -4.96
C LEU A 79 4.61 -13.05 -4.54
N VAL A 80 4.40 -11.97 -5.31
CA VAL A 80 4.90 -10.62 -5.03
C VAL A 80 3.75 -9.65 -5.28
N SER A 81 3.54 -8.74 -4.36
CA SER A 81 2.55 -7.66 -4.45
C SER A 81 3.22 -6.34 -4.13
N VAL A 82 2.94 -5.31 -4.92
CA VAL A 82 3.51 -3.97 -4.79
C VAL A 82 2.39 -2.95 -4.86
N GLY A 83 2.48 -1.91 -4.08
CA GLY A 83 1.54 -0.80 -4.13
C GLY A 83 1.84 0.29 -3.13
N GLY A 84 0.90 1.19 -2.99
CA GLY A 84 0.96 2.29 -2.04
C GLY A 84 -0.19 2.26 -1.06
N GLY A 85 -0.08 3.08 -0.03
CA GLY A 85 -1.12 3.21 0.96
C GLY A 85 -1.11 4.58 1.63
N TRP A 86 -2.18 4.80 2.37
CA TRP A 86 -2.46 6.04 3.08
C TRP A 86 -2.65 5.72 4.55
N ASP A 87 -1.93 6.46 5.38
CA ASP A 87 -2.09 6.44 6.83
C ASP A 87 -2.96 7.61 7.28
N TYR A 88 -3.81 7.38 8.26
CA TYR A 88 -4.74 8.37 8.80
C TYR A 88 -5.19 8.03 10.23
N GLY A 89 -5.91 8.97 10.83
CA GLY A 89 -6.33 8.88 12.23
C GLY A 89 -5.45 9.74 13.15
N LYS A 90 -5.80 9.82 14.42
CA LYS A 90 -5.13 10.71 15.39
C LYS A 90 -3.65 10.38 15.62
N HIS A 91 -3.27 9.12 15.47
CA HIS A 91 -1.90 8.61 15.69
C HIS A 91 -1.48 7.69 14.55
N ASN A 92 -1.97 7.94 13.31
CA ASN A 92 -1.72 7.10 12.13
C ASN A 92 -2.04 5.61 12.38
N GLN A 93 -3.12 5.38 13.19
CA GLN A 93 -3.53 4.03 13.59
C GLN A 93 -4.18 3.24 12.46
N TRP A 94 -4.66 3.93 11.45
CA TRP A 94 -5.35 3.34 10.32
C TRP A 94 -4.52 3.49 9.05
N GLU A 95 -4.39 2.41 8.32
CA GLU A 95 -3.73 2.39 7.01
C GLU A 95 -4.63 1.67 6.00
N THR A 96 -4.74 2.27 4.81
CA THR A 96 -5.40 1.64 3.67
C THR A 96 -4.38 1.40 2.58
N ASP A 97 -4.16 0.15 2.18
CA ASP A 97 -3.24 -0.24 1.12
C ASP A 97 -4.01 -0.61 -0.15
N LEU A 98 -3.48 -0.19 -1.29
CA LEU A 98 -3.86 -0.69 -2.60
C LEU A 98 -2.66 -1.39 -3.22
N LEU A 99 -2.73 -2.72 -3.36
CA LEU A 99 -1.63 -3.55 -3.82
C LEU A 99 -2.01 -4.28 -5.11
N PHE A 100 -1.05 -4.37 -6.01
CA PHE A 100 -1.14 -5.20 -7.22
C PHE A 100 -0.16 -6.35 -7.11
N GLY A 101 -0.66 -7.57 -7.22
CA GLY A 101 0.12 -8.78 -7.05
C GLY A 101 0.22 -9.59 -8.33
N LEU A 102 1.25 -10.42 -8.38
CA LEU A 102 1.49 -11.35 -9.47
C LEU A 102 1.47 -12.80 -8.96
N ILE A 103 0.64 -13.63 -9.58
CA ILE A 103 0.64 -15.07 -9.41
C ILE A 103 1.34 -15.67 -10.64
N PRO A 104 2.56 -16.23 -10.47
CA PRO A 104 3.30 -16.80 -11.59
C PRO A 104 2.64 -18.09 -12.09
N LYS A 105 3.06 -18.52 -13.27
CA LYS A 105 2.58 -19.72 -13.95
C LYS A 105 3.21 -20.99 -13.36
N TYR A 106 2.84 -21.41 -12.15
CA TYR A 106 3.31 -22.69 -11.58
C TYR A 106 2.37 -23.85 -11.90
N ASN A 107 1.07 -23.71 -11.60
CA ASN A 107 0.04 -24.73 -11.83
C ASN A 107 -1.13 -24.22 -12.68
N SER A 108 -0.93 -23.13 -13.41
CA SER A 108 -1.95 -22.50 -14.25
C SER A 108 -1.41 -22.25 -15.66
N SER A 109 -2.28 -22.23 -16.65
CA SER A 109 -1.92 -21.98 -18.05
C SER A 109 -1.35 -20.58 -18.32
N SER A 110 -1.55 -19.61 -17.42
CA SER A 110 -1.09 -18.22 -17.56
C SER A 110 -0.81 -17.57 -16.20
N ALA A 111 0.11 -16.59 -16.18
CA ALA A 111 0.30 -15.70 -15.04
C ALA A 111 -1.00 -14.89 -14.83
N LYS A 112 -1.30 -14.57 -13.56
CA LYS A 112 -2.51 -13.81 -13.18
C LYS A 112 -2.12 -12.60 -12.37
N ILE A 113 -2.85 -11.51 -12.58
CA ILE A 113 -2.71 -10.29 -11.80
C ILE A 113 -3.78 -10.31 -10.71
N THR A 114 -3.41 -9.86 -9.52
CA THR A 114 -4.34 -9.66 -8.41
C THR A 114 -4.36 -8.19 -8.02
N MET A 115 -5.50 -7.74 -7.52
CA MET A 115 -5.65 -6.44 -6.88
C MET A 115 -6.15 -6.67 -5.46
N THR A 116 -5.51 -6.05 -4.50
CA THR A 116 -5.85 -6.17 -3.09
C THR A 116 -6.10 -4.80 -2.50
N LEU A 117 -7.27 -4.63 -1.91
CA LEU A 117 -7.59 -3.50 -1.05
C LEU A 117 -7.50 -4.00 0.40
N LYS A 118 -6.61 -3.41 1.18
CA LYS A 118 -6.30 -3.85 2.52
C LYS A 118 -6.46 -2.72 3.52
N GLN A 119 -7.16 -3.00 4.62
CA GLN A 119 -7.35 -2.09 5.74
C GLN A 119 -6.58 -2.63 6.93
N ASN A 120 -5.64 -1.83 7.46
CA ASN A 120 -4.83 -2.16 8.62
C ASN A 120 -5.26 -1.30 9.80
N TYR A 121 -5.21 -1.89 10.99
CA TYR A 121 -5.34 -1.20 12.26
C TYR A 121 -4.11 -1.49 13.13
N ILE A 122 -3.47 -0.42 13.62
CA ILE A 122 -2.22 -0.44 14.37
C ILE A 122 -2.48 0.27 15.70
N PRO A 123 -2.88 -0.45 16.76
CA PRO A 123 -3.25 0.16 18.03
C PRO A 123 -2.07 0.80 18.75
N TRP A 124 -0.85 0.26 18.59
CA TRP A 124 0.32 0.68 19.34
C TRP A 124 1.54 0.82 18.43
N ASP A 125 2.27 1.92 18.63
CA ASP A 125 3.60 2.14 18.11
C ASP A 125 4.51 2.44 19.29
N LEU A 126 5.43 1.53 19.60
CA LEU A 126 6.30 1.59 20.75
C LEU A 126 7.70 2.01 20.30
N PRO A 127 8.16 3.22 20.61
CA PRO A 127 9.50 3.65 20.28
C PRO A 127 10.52 2.86 21.12
N LEU A 128 11.52 2.30 20.43
CA LEU A 128 12.69 1.66 21.02
C LEU A 128 13.90 2.62 20.98
N LYS A 129 15.03 2.16 21.52
CA LYS A 129 16.27 2.92 21.42
C LYS A 129 16.75 3.05 19.96
N ASN A 130 17.50 4.11 19.65
CA ASN A 130 18.22 4.28 18.39
C ASN A 130 17.34 4.33 17.13
N ARG A 131 16.23 5.07 17.14
CA ARG A 131 15.35 5.28 15.98
C ARG A 131 14.61 4.03 15.48
N PHE A 132 14.56 2.99 16.30
CA PHE A 132 13.72 1.84 16.04
C PHE A 132 12.40 2.01 16.77
N SER A 133 11.31 1.61 16.12
CA SER A 133 10.02 1.39 16.76
C SER A 133 9.46 0.02 16.40
N ILE A 134 8.63 -0.51 17.27
CA ILE A 134 7.92 -1.76 17.07
C ILE A 134 6.43 -1.53 17.17
N GLN A 135 5.72 -2.06 16.19
CA GLN A 135 4.26 -2.17 16.19
C GLN A 135 3.91 -3.62 16.51
N PRO A 136 3.71 -3.94 17.80
CA PRO A 136 3.60 -5.33 18.25
C PRO A 136 2.33 -6.01 17.74
N LEU A 137 1.34 -5.22 17.34
CA LEU A 137 0.10 -5.72 16.77
C LEU A 137 -0.28 -4.87 15.55
N THR A 138 -0.37 -5.51 14.41
CA THR A 138 -1.08 -5.02 13.23
C THR A 138 -2.14 -6.03 12.88
N CYS A 139 -3.38 -5.60 12.74
CA CYS A 139 -4.48 -6.49 12.36
C CYS A 139 -5.41 -5.78 11.37
N GLY A 140 -6.21 -6.56 10.68
CA GLY A 140 -7.16 -5.99 9.75
C GLY A 140 -7.76 -7.00 8.81
N LEU A 141 -8.32 -6.48 7.74
CA LEU A 141 -8.97 -7.26 6.69
C LEU A 141 -8.51 -6.79 5.32
N TYR A 142 -8.55 -7.68 4.35
CA TYR A 142 -8.32 -7.32 2.95
C TYR A 142 -9.22 -8.08 2.00
N LEU A 143 -9.59 -7.40 0.93
CA LEU A 143 -10.30 -7.96 -0.21
C LEU A 143 -9.31 -8.17 -1.34
N ASN A 144 -9.20 -9.41 -1.81
CA ASN A 144 -8.34 -9.77 -2.92
C ASN A 144 -9.18 -10.18 -4.12
N THR A 145 -8.89 -9.59 -5.27
CA THR A 145 -9.55 -9.88 -6.55
C THR A 145 -8.51 -10.41 -7.54
N VAL A 146 -8.82 -11.52 -8.18
CA VAL A 146 -7.97 -12.13 -9.22
C VAL A 146 -8.53 -11.80 -10.60
N PHE A 147 -7.72 -11.13 -11.43
CA PHE A 147 -8.08 -10.83 -12.82
C PHE A 147 -7.81 -12.06 -13.70
N SER A 148 -8.83 -12.87 -13.91
CA SER A 148 -8.76 -14.02 -14.80
C SER A 148 -10.16 -14.38 -15.29
N ASN A 149 -10.25 -14.78 -16.56
CA ASN A 149 -11.51 -15.24 -17.16
C ASN A 149 -12.01 -16.59 -16.60
N LYS A 150 -11.17 -17.29 -15.82
CA LYS A 150 -11.53 -18.57 -15.19
C LYS A 150 -12.24 -18.41 -13.85
N PHE A 151 -12.28 -17.21 -13.28
CA PHE A 151 -12.94 -16.91 -12.02
C PHE A 151 -14.21 -16.12 -12.25
N TRP A 152 -15.27 -16.50 -11.57
CA TRP A 152 -16.60 -15.88 -11.67
C TRP A 152 -16.97 -15.14 -10.38
N THR A 153 -17.76 -14.09 -10.55
CA THR A 153 -18.25 -13.25 -9.45
C THR A 153 -19.63 -13.69 -9.00
N ARG A 154 -20.44 -14.15 -9.96
CA ARG A 154 -21.76 -14.73 -9.73
C ARG A 154 -21.73 -16.19 -10.13
N GLU A 155 -22.54 -16.98 -9.45
CA GLU A 155 -22.71 -18.39 -9.72
C GLU A 155 -23.18 -18.60 -11.17
N PRO A 156 -22.51 -19.49 -11.95
CA PRO A 156 -22.98 -19.83 -13.30
C PRO A 156 -24.37 -20.48 -13.26
N GLU A 157 -25.22 -20.17 -14.22
CA GLU A 157 -26.61 -20.66 -14.33
C GLU A 157 -26.77 -22.20 -14.32
N ARG A 158 -25.68 -22.93 -14.57
CA ARG A 158 -25.63 -24.40 -14.54
C ARG A 158 -25.71 -25.00 -13.12
N TYR A 159 -25.64 -24.21 -12.07
CA TYR A 159 -25.74 -24.63 -10.66
C TYR A 159 -27.01 -24.04 -10.03
N PRO A 160 -27.64 -24.76 -9.09
CA PRO A 160 -28.75 -24.21 -8.31
C PRO A 160 -28.31 -22.96 -7.55
N SER A 161 -29.16 -21.94 -7.51
CA SER A 161 -28.84 -20.69 -6.79
C SER A 161 -28.54 -20.96 -5.30
N GLY A 162 -27.40 -20.44 -4.82
CA GLY A 162 -26.96 -20.64 -3.44
C GLY A 162 -26.10 -21.88 -3.19
N TYR A 163 -25.74 -22.64 -4.24
CA TYR A 163 -24.87 -23.82 -4.10
C TYR A 163 -23.44 -23.43 -3.65
N TYR A 164 -22.94 -22.30 -4.10
CA TYR A 164 -21.66 -21.76 -3.64
C TYR A 164 -21.89 -20.47 -2.83
N GLY A 165 -21.65 -20.51 -1.54
CA GLY A 165 -21.80 -19.35 -0.64
C GLY A 165 -20.74 -18.24 -0.82
N PHE A 166 -19.67 -18.48 -1.61
CA PHE A 166 -18.53 -17.57 -1.75
C PHE A 166 -18.15 -17.36 -3.21
N SER A 167 -17.84 -16.09 -3.56
CA SER A 167 -17.28 -15.75 -4.87
C SER A 167 -15.89 -16.37 -5.05
N THR A 168 -15.57 -16.89 -6.23
CA THR A 168 -14.23 -17.37 -6.55
C THR A 168 -13.29 -16.25 -6.97
N ARG A 169 -13.84 -15.12 -7.42
CA ARG A 169 -13.09 -13.98 -7.94
C ARG A 169 -12.66 -13.00 -6.85
N VAL A 170 -13.50 -12.78 -5.85
CA VAL A 170 -13.24 -11.87 -4.74
C VAL A 170 -13.18 -12.68 -3.45
N ARG A 171 -12.11 -12.54 -2.69
CA ARG A 171 -11.91 -13.21 -1.41
C ARG A 171 -11.70 -12.18 -0.31
N ALA A 172 -12.46 -12.34 0.77
CA ALA A 172 -12.21 -11.62 2.01
C ALA A 172 -11.22 -12.39 2.86
N ASN A 173 -10.28 -11.68 3.46
CA ASN A 173 -9.24 -12.25 4.30
C ASN A 173 -9.09 -11.40 5.54
N ILE A 174 -8.78 -12.04 6.66
CA ILE A 174 -8.35 -11.38 7.89
C ILE A 174 -6.89 -11.68 8.14
N PHE A 175 -6.19 -10.78 8.80
CA PHE A 175 -4.78 -10.97 9.13
C PHE A 175 -4.43 -10.37 10.49
N ILE A 176 -3.35 -10.88 11.04
CA ILE A 176 -2.66 -10.37 12.22
C ILE A 176 -1.17 -10.42 11.96
N GLY A 177 -0.42 -9.45 12.43
CA GLY A 177 1.01 -9.38 12.22
C GLY A 177 1.72 -8.44 13.17
N GLN A 178 3.01 -8.27 12.90
CA GLN A 178 3.89 -7.33 13.61
C GLN A 178 4.76 -6.59 12.61
N ARG A 179 5.19 -5.39 13.00
CA ARG A 179 6.05 -4.55 12.18
C ARG A 179 7.17 -3.94 13.01
N PHE A 180 8.33 -3.87 12.41
CA PHE A 180 9.52 -3.18 12.92
C PHE A 180 9.81 -2.00 12.00
N MET A 181 9.91 -0.81 12.55
CA MET A 181 10.21 0.42 11.80
C MET A 181 11.58 0.95 12.18
N TYR A 182 12.25 1.54 11.22
CA TYR A 182 13.51 2.24 11.40
C TYR A 182 13.42 3.61 10.75
N ASP A 183 13.57 4.66 11.56
CA ASP A 183 13.58 6.05 11.11
C ASP A 183 14.92 6.41 10.53
N ILE A 184 14.94 6.82 9.26
CA ILE A 184 16.16 7.20 8.57
C ILE A 184 16.63 8.58 9.09
N PRO A 185 17.90 8.73 9.48
CA PRO A 185 18.46 10.02 9.87
C PRO A 185 18.28 11.09 8.79
N ASP A 186 17.95 12.33 9.16
CA ASP A 186 17.72 13.44 8.22
C ASP A 186 18.88 13.63 7.24
N SER A 187 20.11 13.44 7.70
CA SER A 187 21.32 13.52 6.88
C SER A 187 21.44 12.44 5.80
N LYS A 188 20.66 11.37 5.89
CA LYS A 188 20.65 10.22 4.95
C LYS A 188 19.32 10.01 4.26
N ARG A 189 18.32 10.86 4.51
CA ARG A 189 17.04 10.83 3.83
C ARG A 189 17.23 11.26 2.39
N PHE A 190 16.88 10.37 1.46
CA PHE A 190 16.87 10.68 0.05
C PHE A 190 15.44 10.82 -0.47
N PHE A 191 14.57 9.84 -0.19
CA PHE A 191 13.16 9.91 -0.58
C PHE A 191 12.23 9.23 0.42
N ALA A 192 12.75 8.50 1.39
CA ALA A 192 11.98 7.83 2.43
C ALA A 192 12.39 8.36 3.82
N GLU A 193 11.40 8.53 4.69
CA GLU A 193 11.61 8.95 6.08
C GLU A 193 11.88 7.74 6.98
N ALA A 194 11.19 6.62 6.72
CA ALA A 194 11.37 5.39 7.49
C ALA A 194 11.25 4.15 6.61
N VAL A 195 11.89 3.08 7.04
CA VAL A 195 11.80 1.75 6.45
C VAL A 195 11.24 0.79 7.49
N GLY A 196 10.21 0.05 7.12
CA GLY A 196 9.60 -0.97 7.97
C GLY A 196 9.71 -2.34 7.36
N MET A 197 9.95 -3.34 8.20
CA MET A 197 9.80 -4.76 7.88
C MET A 197 8.63 -5.34 8.66
N PHE A 198 7.80 -6.13 8.02
CA PHE A 198 6.65 -6.74 8.66
C PHE A 198 6.45 -8.19 8.24
N TYR A 199 5.78 -8.93 9.09
CA TYR A 199 5.24 -10.24 8.77
C TYR A 199 3.80 -10.34 9.23
N GLU A 200 3.02 -11.14 8.53
CA GLU A 200 1.59 -11.29 8.76
C GLU A 200 1.16 -12.73 8.55
N LEU A 201 0.25 -13.17 9.40
CA LEU A 201 -0.50 -14.40 9.26
C LEU A 201 -1.90 -14.06 8.81
N SER A 202 -2.34 -14.61 7.71
CA SER A 202 -3.66 -14.35 7.14
C SER A 202 -4.44 -15.63 6.87
N THR A 203 -5.76 -15.52 6.90
CA THR A 203 -6.68 -16.58 6.51
C THR A 203 -7.83 -16.01 5.70
N CYS A 204 -8.37 -16.79 4.77
CA CYS A 204 -9.52 -16.34 3.99
C CYS A 204 -10.85 -16.81 4.62
N ASP A 205 -11.93 -16.16 4.17
CA ASP A 205 -13.31 -16.40 4.56
C ASP A 205 -13.69 -17.90 4.55
N PHE A 206 -13.39 -18.57 3.45
CA PHE A 206 -13.67 -20.00 3.27
C PHE A 206 -12.95 -20.87 4.30
N TYR A 207 -11.67 -20.63 4.52
CA TYR A 207 -10.88 -21.40 5.49
C TYR A 207 -11.27 -21.08 6.94
N LEU A 208 -11.67 -19.84 7.22
CA LEU A 208 -12.15 -19.45 8.53
C LEU A 208 -13.40 -20.25 8.91
N VAL A 209 -14.40 -20.29 8.01
CA VAL A 209 -15.62 -21.08 8.23
C VAL A 209 -15.31 -22.58 8.33
N SER A 210 -14.42 -23.08 7.46
CA SER A 210 -14.04 -24.49 7.45
C SER A 210 -13.30 -24.90 8.73
N ALA A 211 -12.47 -24.01 9.32
CA ALA A 211 -11.76 -24.28 10.56
C ALA A 211 -12.70 -24.47 11.76
N PHE A 212 -13.84 -23.80 11.80
CA PHE A 212 -14.85 -23.99 12.83
C PHE A 212 -15.71 -25.24 12.61
N THR A 213 -15.88 -25.65 11.35
CA THR A 213 -16.77 -26.77 11.01
C THR A 213 -16.01 -28.11 10.92
N ASN A 214 -14.73 -28.08 10.57
CA ASN A 214 -13.92 -29.28 10.33
C ASN A 214 -12.76 -29.41 11.31
N ARG A 215 -12.84 -30.37 12.23
CA ARG A 215 -11.83 -30.65 13.26
C ARG A 215 -10.52 -31.28 12.74
N TYR A 216 -10.48 -31.71 11.48
CA TYR A 216 -9.30 -32.32 10.87
C TYR A 216 -8.31 -31.31 10.28
N LEU A 217 -8.69 -30.02 10.13
CA LEU A 217 -7.81 -28.98 9.61
C LEU A 217 -6.76 -28.56 10.64
N LYS A 218 -5.49 -28.60 10.22
CA LYS A 218 -4.37 -28.09 11.01
C LYS A 218 -4.15 -26.60 10.75
N PRO A 219 -3.61 -25.81 11.71
CA PRO A 219 -3.36 -24.38 11.53
C PRO A 219 -2.57 -24.03 10.26
N ARG A 220 -1.60 -24.84 9.85
CA ARG A 220 -0.80 -24.64 8.64
C ARG A 220 -1.61 -24.75 7.33
N ASP A 221 -2.77 -25.39 7.36
CA ASP A 221 -3.59 -25.61 6.16
C ASP A 221 -4.44 -24.38 5.83
N TYR A 222 -4.76 -23.55 6.83
CA TYR A 222 -5.60 -22.37 6.68
C TYR A 222 -4.89 -21.06 6.97
N LEU A 223 -3.72 -21.05 7.64
CA LEU A 223 -2.92 -19.88 7.87
C LEU A 223 -1.86 -19.70 6.78
N ARG A 224 -1.77 -18.50 6.24
CA ARG A 224 -0.76 -18.12 5.24
C ARG A 224 0.14 -17.05 5.80
N LEU A 225 1.44 -17.34 5.80
CA LEU A 225 2.46 -16.38 6.21
C LEU A 225 2.85 -15.49 5.03
N SER A 226 3.02 -14.23 5.28
CA SER A 226 3.54 -13.24 4.34
C SER A 226 4.56 -12.34 5.02
N PHE A 227 5.48 -11.79 4.22
CA PHE A 227 6.51 -10.86 4.64
C PHE A 227 6.48 -9.64 3.73
N GLY A 228 6.92 -8.51 4.24
CA GLY A 228 6.99 -7.32 3.41
C GLY A 228 7.88 -6.23 3.95
N ILE A 229 8.06 -5.23 3.09
CA ILE A 229 8.79 -4.00 3.39
C ILE A 229 7.85 -2.83 3.14
N LYS A 230 7.81 -1.89 4.07
CA LYS A 230 7.12 -0.61 3.96
C LYS A 230 8.16 0.50 3.88
N LEU A 231 8.00 1.40 2.92
CA LEU A 231 8.81 2.60 2.76
C LEU A 231 7.91 3.81 3.01
N GLN A 232 8.08 4.46 4.16
CA GLN A 232 7.36 5.69 4.50
C GLN A 232 7.98 6.85 3.75
N ILE A 233 7.15 7.63 3.03
CA ILE A 233 7.61 8.75 2.18
C ILE A 233 7.31 10.08 2.86
N PHE A 234 6.15 10.18 3.55
CA PHE A 234 5.66 11.36 4.25
C PHE A 234 5.16 10.99 5.64
#